data_c0fde4241c185c6327fb074d6af062d2
#
_entry.id   c0fde4241c185c6327fb074d6af062d2
#
_cell.length_a   1.000
_cell.length_b   1.000
_cell.length_c   1.000
_cell.angle_alpha   90.00
_cell.angle_beta   90.00
_cell.angle_gamma   90.00
#
_symmetry.space_group_name_H-M   'P 1'
#
loop_
_entity.id
_entity.type
_entity.pdbx_description
1 polymer ?
#
loop_
_entity_poly.entity_id
_entity_poly.type
_entity_poly.pdbx_seq_one_letter_code
_entity_poly.pdbx_strand_id
1 'polypeptide(L)'
;MHQPKSVKALEALGRFRLSESFFLRDFLYSEIAVIHGFANIPDDPDLAIAAGRVLCETLLEPLQARFGRISIRSAYRSSALNHFGNINRLNCGRNETNFGGHIWDRRNANGQMGATACIVVNRFVPYYERTGDWEAMAWWVHDHLPY
;
A
#
# COMPACT_ATOMS: atom_id res chain seq x y z
N MET A 1 -5.69 17.52 7.07
CA MET A 1 -6.96 17.15 6.35
C MET A 1 -7.79 16.29 7.28
N HIS A 2 -9.10 16.44 7.31
CA HIS A 2 -9.95 15.57 8.12
C HIS A 2 -10.38 14.34 7.32
N GLN A 3 -10.67 13.24 8.02
CA GLN A 3 -11.24 12.06 7.41
C GLN A 3 -12.52 12.41 6.63
N PRO A 4 -12.67 11.98 5.36
CA PRO A 4 -13.84 12.30 4.55
C PRO A 4 -15.12 11.66 5.10
N LYS A 5 -16.20 12.45 5.15
CA LYS A 5 -17.51 12.02 5.65
C LYS A 5 -18.60 11.99 4.57
N SER A 6 -18.23 12.16 3.31
CA SER A 6 -19.16 12.12 2.18
C SER A 6 -18.50 11.44 0.97
N VAL A 7 -19.34 10.95 0.05
CA VAL A 7 -18.85 10.34 -1.21
C VAL A 7 -17.99 11.34 -1.98
N LYS A 8 -18.42 12.59 -2.11
CA LYS A 8 -17.66 13.65 -2.79
C LYS A 8 -16.30 13.91 -2.14
N ALA A 9 -16.25 13.94 -0.80
CA ALA A 9 -14.98 14.15 -0.09
C ALA A 9 -14.05 12.94 -0.22
N LEU A 10 -14.57 11.71 -0.19
CA LEU A 10 -13.79 10.51 -0.40
C LEU A 10 -13.27 10.42 -1.84
N GLU A 11 -14.10 10.81 -2.81
CA GLU A 11 -13.68 10.88 -4.21
C GLU A 11 -12.56 11.90 -4.42
N ALA A 12 -12.64 13.06 -3.79
CA ALA A 12 -11.60 14.08 -3.83
C ALA A 12 -10.29 13.58 -3.19
N LEU A 13 -10.39 12.89 -2.03
CA LEU A 13 -9.24 12.26 -1.39
C LEU A 13 -8.62 11.18 -2.30
N GLY A 14 -9.43 10.34 -2.91
CA GLY A 14 -8.95 9.28 -3.82
C GLY A 14 -8.23 9.81 -5.05
N ARG A 15 -8.57 11.01 -5.52
CA ARG A 15 -7.91 11.69 -6.63
C ARG A 15 -6.59 12.36 -6.24
N PHE A 16 -6.18 12.29 -4.99
CA PHE A 16 -4.90 12.84 -4.56
C PHE A 16 -3.75 12.10 -5.25
N ARG A 17 -2.93 12.86 -6.00
CA ARG A 17 -1.83 12.29 -6.77
C ARG A 17 -0.63 12.06 -5.87
N LEU A 18 -0.19 10.80 -5.75
CA LEU A 18 0.98 10.42 -4.95
C LEU A 18 2.28 10.54 -5.74
N SER A 19 2.23 10.25 -7.05
CA SER A 19 3.37 10.36 -7.97
C SER A 19 2.86 10.53 -9.42
N GLU A 20 3.72 10.43 -10.41
CA GLU A 20 3.33 10.57 -11.82
C GLU A 20 2.25 9.57 -12.23
N SER A 21 2.37 8.31 -11.81
CA SER A 21 1.49 7.21 -12.24
C SER A 21 0.42 6.83 -11.23
N PHE A 22 0.55 7.21 -9.94
CA PHE A 22 -0.27 6.65 -8.86
C PHE A 22 -1.11 7.69 -8.14
N PHE A 23 -2.35 7.31 -7.84
CA PHE A 23 -3.31 8.07 -7.04
C PHE A 23 -3.63 7.32 -5.75
N LEU A 24 -4.01 8.04 -4.70
CA LEU A 24 -4.30 7.42 -3.40
C LEU A 24 -5.38 6.34 -3.49
N ARG A 25 -6.39 6.50 -4.35
CA ARG A 25 -7.44 5.48 -4.55
C ARG A 25 -6.92 4.10 -4.92
N ASP A 26 -5.77 4.04 -5.62
CA ASP A 26 -5.19 2.78 -6.08
C ASP A 26 -4.76 1.89 -4.91
N PHE A 27 -4.60 2.48 -3.72
CA PHE A 27 -4.08 1.83 -2.52
C PHE A 27 -5.14 1.60 -1.42
N LEU A 28 -6.37 2.06 -1.61
CA LEU A 28 -7.42 1.98 -0.59
C LEU A 28 -8.30 0.71 -0.70
N TYR A 29 -8.17 -0.04 -1.77
CA TYR A 29 -8.94 -1.28 -1.94
C TYR A 29 -8.47 -2.38 -0.99
N SER A 30 -9.40 -3.11 -0.41
CA SER A 30 -9.15 -4.30 0.41
C SER A 30 -10.32 -5.26 0.33
N GLU A 31 -10.06 -6.53 0.01
CA GLU A 31 -11.07 -7.58 -0.01
C GLU A 31 -11.72 -7.78 1.38
N ILE A 32 -10.92 -7.64 2.45
CA ILE A 32 -11.44 -7.73 3.82
C ILE A 32 -12.44 -6.60 4.07
N ALA A 33 -12.10 -5.38 3.63
CA ALA A 33 -12.99 -4.23 3.78
C ALA A 33 -14.31 -4.44 3.02
N VAL A 34 -14.24 -4.91 1.79
CA VAL A 34 -15.42 -5.15 0.93
C VAL A 34 -16.33 -6.21 1.53
N ILE A 35 -15.77 -7.34 1.97
CA ILE A 35 -16.57 -8.47 2.49
C ILE A 35 -17.16 -8.17 3.86
N HIS A 36 -16.44 -7.44 4.72
CA HIS A 36 -16.83 -7.22 6.11
C HIS A 36 -17.37 -5.82 6.41
N GLY A 37 -17.54 -4.98 5.37
CA GLY A 37 -18.17 -3.66 5.50
C GLY A 37 -17.33 -2.61 6.22
N PHE A 38 -16.01 -2.68 6.12
CA PHE A 38 -15.13 -1.66 6.69
C PHE A 38 -14.95 -0.48 5.72
N ALA A 39 -15.00 0.74 6.27
CA ALA A 39 -14.49 1.91 5.57
C ALA A 39 -12.96 1.95 5.69
N ASN A 40 -12.26 1.53 4.64
CA ASN A 40 -10.80 1.55 4.62
C ASN A 40 -10.28 2.94 4.22
N ILE A 41 -10.46 3.90 5.11
CA ILE A 41 -10.18 5.33 4.91
C ILE A 41 -9.19 5.78 5.99
N PRO A 42 -8.12 6.53 5.65
CA PRO A 42 -7.18 7.04 6.63
C PRO A 42 -7.83 7.97 7.67
N ASP A 43 -7.52 7.77 8.95
CA ASP A 43 -7.87 8.69 10.03
C ASP A 43 -7.03 9.97 9.95
N ASP A 44 -5.75 9.85 9.55
CA ASP A 44 -4.85 10.95 9.23
C ASP A 44 -4.47 10.91 7.74
N PRO A 45 -5.28 11.53 6.86
CA PRO A 45 -5.03 11.55 5.43
C PRO A 45 -3.72 12.23 5.04
N ASP A 46 -3.28 13.26 5.78
CA ASP A 46 -2.04 13.98 5.46
C ASP A 46 -0.82 13.09 5.66
N LEU A 47 -0.78 12.33 6.74
CA LEU A 47 0.29 11.37 7.01
C LEU A 47 0.27 10.22 5.99
N ALA A 48 -0.90 9.68 5.67
CA ALA A 48 -1.05 8.62 4.66
C ALA A 48 -0.57 9.07 3.28
N ILE A 49 -0.91 10.31 2.87
CA ILE A 49 -0.45 10.91 1.61
C ILE A 49 1.07 11.07 1.63
N ALA A 50 1.64 11.61 2.71
CA ALA A 50 3.09 11.80 2.81
C ALA A 50 3.84 10.48 2.69
N ALA A 51 3.41 9.44 3.42
CA ALA A 51 4.00 8.11 3.36
C ALA A 51 3.82 7.45 1.97
N GLY A 52 2.61 7.56 1.41
CA GLY A 52 2.31 7.03 0.07
C GLY A 52 3.12 7.69 -1.04
N ARG A 53 3.39 8.99 -0.95
CA ARG A 53 4.28 9.68 -1.90
C ARG A 53 5.69 9.11 -1.88
N VAL A 54 6.27 8.95 -0.70
CA VAL A 54 7.62 8.36 -0.59
C VAL A 54 7.63 6.96 -1.19
N LEU A 55 6.66 6.11 -0.86
CA LEU A 55 6.56 4.77 -1.46
C LEU A 55 6.49 4.83 -2.99
N CYS A 56 5.60 5.67 -3.54
CA CYS A 56 5.39 5.74 -4.97
C CYS A 56 6.60 6.31 -5.70
N GLU A 57 7.13 7.45 -5.26
CA GLU A 57 8.22 8.15 -5.92
C GLU A 57 9.55 7.40 -5.83
N THR A 58 9.85 6.77 -4.69
CA THR A 58 11.16 6.13 -4.46
C THR A 58 11.22 4.66 -4.82
N LEU A 59 10.09 3.95 -4.81
CA LEU A 59 10.04 2.50 -5.05
C LEU A 59 9.19 2.12 -6.27
N LEU A 60 7.94 2.57 -6.34
CA LEU A 60 7.02 2.07 -7.36
C LEU A 60 7.26 2.67 -8.74
N GLU A 61 7.55 3.96 -8.84
CA GLU A 61 7.87 4.58 -10.14
C GLU A 61 9.16 4.01 -10.75
N PRO A 62 10.30 3.87 -10.01
CA PRO A 62 11.49 3.22 -10.56
C PRO A 62 11.25 1.77 -10.98
N LEU A 63 10.49 1.01 -10.18
CA LEU A 63 10.14 -0.36 -10.52
C LEU A 63 9.31 -0.43 -11.81
N GLN A 64 8.29 0.41 -11.91
CA GLN A 64 7.44 0.50 -13.10
C GLN A 64 8.20 0.99 -14.33
N ALA A 65 9.10 1.95 -14.18
CA ALA A 65 9.96 2.42 -15.26
C ALA A 65 10.85 1.30 -15.82
N ARG A 66 11.33 0.40 -14.95
CA ARG A 66 12.19 -0.73 -15.35
C ARG A 66 11.42 -1.88 -16.00
N PHE A 67 10.29 -2.28 -15.40
CA PHE A 67 9.58 -3.51 -15.76
C PHE A 67 8.25 -3.27 -16.48
N GLY A 68 7.82 -2.03 -16.64
CA GLY A 68 6.51 -1.69 -17.14
C GLY A 68 5.44 -1.79 -16.04
N ARG A 69 4.19 -1.74 -16.44
CA ARG A 69 3.04 -1.66 -15.52
C ARG A 69 3.10 -2.67 -14.39
N ILE A 70 2.91 -2.18 -13.18
CA ILE A 70 2.69 -2.97 -11.98
C ILE A 70 1.21 -2.90 -11.55
N SER A 71 0.74 -3.93 -10.87
CA SER A 71 -0.61 -3.98 -10.30
C SER A 71 -0.53 -3.92 -8.78
N ILE A 72 -1.30 -3.02 -8.16
CA ILE A 72 -1.41 -2.96 -6.72
C ILE A 72 -2.36 -4.07 -6.25
N ARG A 73 -1.87 -4.97 -5.43
CA ARG A 73 -2.65 -6.10 -4.91
C ARG A 73 -3.29 -5.76 -3.56
N SER A 74 -2.52 -5.19 -2.66
CA SER A 74 -2.95 -4.81 -1.31
C SER A 74 -2.00 -3.75 -0.79
N ALA A 75 -2.51 -2.74 -0.12
CA ALA A 75 -1.65 -1.67 0.37
C ALA A 75 -2.15 -1.12 1.72
N TYR A 76 -2.74 0.07 1.72
CA TYR A 76 -3.23 0.71 2.93
C TYR A 76 -4.30 -0.13 3.64
N ARG A 77 -4.19 -0.22 4.95
CA ARG A 77 -5.21 -0.73 5.86
C ARG A 77 -5.43 0.24 7.01
N SER A 78 -6.69 0.60 7.27
CA SER A 78 -7.02 1.34 8.48
C SER A 78 -6.72 0.50 9.72
N SER A 79 -6.46 1.16 10.86
CA SER A 79 -6.19 0.45 12.12
C SER A 79 -7.33 -0.50 12.51
N ALA A 80 -8.57 -0.10 12.30
CA ALA A 80 -9.74 -0.95 12.57
C ALA A 80 -9.78 -2.19 11.68
N LEU A 81 -9.54 -2.00 10.37
CA LEU A 81 -9.51 -3.10 9.41
C LEU A 81 -8.36 -4.08 9.71
N ASN A 82 -7.17 -3.56 9.99
CA ASN A 82 -6.01 -4.38 10.28
C ASN A 82 -6.20 -5.18 11.59
N HIS A 83 -6.78 -4.55 12.61
CA HIS A 83 -7.11 -5.24 13.87
C HIS A 83 -8.10 -6.38 13.64
N PHE A 84 -9.19 -6.12 12.90
CA PHE A 84 -10.16 -7.14 12.53
C PHE A 84 -9.49 -8.31 11.78
N GLY A 85 -8.65 -8.00 10.79
CA GLY A 85 -7.91 -9.01 10.04
C GLY A 85 -6.96 -9.84 10.90
N ASN A 86 -6.32 -9.21 11.91
CA ASN A 86 -5.43 -9.90 12.84
C ASN A 86 -6.19 -10.90 13.72
N ILE A 87 -7.26 -10.47 14.40
CA ILE A 87 -8.01 -11.34 15.31
C ILE A 87 -8.75 -12.47 14.57
N ASN A 88 -9.11 -12.27 13.30
CA ASN A 88 -9.75 -13.27 12.46
C ASN A 88 -8.77 -14.08 11.59
N ARG A 89 -7.46 -13.96 11.80
CA ARG A 89 -6.39 -14.71 11.09
C ARG A 89 -6.43 -14.54 9.57
N LEU A 90 -6.71 -13.32 9.10
CA LEU A 90 -6.75 -12.96 7.69
C LEU A 90 -5.41 -12.40 7.18
N ASN A 91 -4.30 -13.01 7.57
CA ASN A 91 -2.93 -12.61 7.21
C ASN A 91 -2.58 -11.15 7.54
N CYS A 92 -3.12 -10.64 8.65
CA CYS A 92 -2.77 -9.33 9.18
C CYS A 92 -1.99 -9.50 10.49
N GLY A 93 -0.85 -8.84 10.60
CA GLY A 93 -0.11 -8.70 11.85
C GLY A 93 -0.83 -7.77 12.83
N ARG A 94 -0.32 -7.67 14.06
CA ARG A 94 -0.84 -6.71 15.05
C ARG A 94 -0.66 -5.27 14.56
N ASN A 95 -1.51 -4.36 15.03
CA ASN A 95 -1.47 -2.96 14.61
C ASN A 95 -0.10 -2.32 14.85
N GLU A 96 0.49 -2.54 16.03
CA GLU A 96 1.77 -1.95 16.42
C GLU A 96 2.91 -2.35 15.49
N THR A 97 2.86 -3.57 14.94
CA THR A 97 3.86 -4.05 13.97
C THR A 97 3.59 -3.57 12.54
N ASN A 98 2.39 -3.01 12.29
CA ASN A 98 1.99 -2.49 10.98
C ASN A 98 1.96 -0.95 10.91
N PHE A 99 2.19 -0.26 12.02
CA PHE A 99 2.34 1.20 12.01
C PHE A 99 3.57 1.59 11.19
N GLY A 100 3.39 2.48 10.20
CA GLY A 100 4.43 2.78 9.22
C GLY A 100 4.71 1.65 8.23
N GLY A 101 3.90 0.58 8.25
CA GLY A 101 3.86 -0.51 7.28
C GLY A 101 2.58 -0.42 6.46
N HIS A 102 1.62 -1.36 6.65
CA HIS A 102 0.31 -1.28 6.00
C HIS A 102 -0.62 -0.23 6.58
N ILE A 103 -0.40 0.22 7.81
CA ILE A 103 -1.13 1.33 8.44
C ILE A 103 -0.33 2.62 8.22
N TRP A 104 -0.56 3.28 7.09
CA TRP A 104 0.24 4.43 6.62
C TRP A 104 0.01 5.70 7.44
N ASP A 105 -1.13 5.81 8.07
CA ASP A 105 -1.58 6.97 8.86
C ASP A 105 -1.24 6.86 10.35
N ARG A 106 -0.27 6.02 10.67
CA ARG A 106 0.32 5.88 12.01
C ARG A 106 1.85 5.74 11.90
N ARG A 107 2.55 6.46 12.76
CA ARG A 107 4.02 6.33 12.87
C ARG A 107 4.37 5.07 13.66
N ASN A 108 5.49 4.44 13.31
CA ASN A 108 6.01 3.29 14.05
C ASN A 108 6.53 3.69 15.45
N ALA A 109 7.01 2.72 16.23
CA ALA A 109 7.53 2.92 17.59
C ALA A 109 8.70 3.92 17.65
N ASN A 110 9.42 4.12 16.56
CA ASN A 110 10.53 5.08 16.45
C ASN A 110 10.07 6.47 15.95
N GLY A 111 8.77 6.70 15.81
CA GLY A 111 8.21 7.95 15.30
C GLY A 111 8.34 8.14 13.79
N GLN A 112 8.76 7.13 13.06
CA GLN A 112 8.93 7.18 11.60
C GLN A 112 7.62 6.92 10.88
N MET A 113 7.39 7.62 9.77
CA MET A 113 6.34 7.29 8.81
C MET A 113 6.83 6.23 7.83
N GLY A 114 5.91 5.48 7.24
CA GLY A 114 6.21 4.53 6.20
C GLY A 114 4.94 4.02 5.53
N ALA A 115 5.12 3.38 4.39
CA ALA A 115 4.04 2.77 3.62
C ALA A 115 4.53 1.48 2.98
N THR A 116 3.67 0.46 2.95
CA THR A 116 3.93 -0.83 2.30
C THR A 116 2.83 -1.13 1.31
N ALA A 117 3.20 -1.67 0.16
CA ALA A 117 2.28 -2.23 -0.82
C ALA A 117 2.72 -3.62 -1.25
N CYS A 118 1.77 -4.53 -1.38
CA CYS A 118 1.95 -5.79 -2.09
C CYS A 118 1.59 -5.54 -3.56
N ILE A 119 2.50 -5.87 -4.45
CA ILE A 119 2.36 -5.58 -5.88
C ILE A 119 2.61 -6.83 -6.73
N VAL A 120 2.14 -6.77 -7.97
CA VAL A 120 2.50 -7.72 -9.02
C VAL A 120 3.23 -6.97 -10.13
N VAL A 121 4.43 -7.41 -10.47
CA VAL A 121 5.16 -6.95 -11.65
C VAL A 121 4.67 -7.78 -12.83
N ASN A 122 3.74 -7.23 -13.63
CA ASN A 122 2.98 -8.00 -14.61
C ASN A 122 3.86 -8.71 -15.63
N ARG A 123 4.94 -8.08 -16.09
CA ARG A 123 5.89 -8.71 -17.04
C ARG A 123 6.74 -9.83 -16.44
N PHE A 124 6.85 -9.89 -15.12
CA PHE A 124 7.59 -10.94 -14.42
C PHE A 124 6.75 -12.22 -14.25
N VAL A 125 5.41 -12.12 -14.30
CA VAL A 125 4.50 -13.25 -14.07
C VAL A 125 4.79 -14.44 -15.00
N PRO A 126 4.95 -14.29 -16.34
CA PRO A 126 5.24 -15.44 -17.21
C PRO A 126 6.58 -16.11 -16.92
N TYR A 127 7.58 -15.34 -16.47
CA TYR A 127 8.86 -15.89 -16.03
C TYR A 127 8.68 -16.74 -14.77
N TYR A 128 7.98 -16.17 -13.77
CA TYR A 128 7.70 -16.88 -12.52
C TYR A 128 6.87 -18.15 -12.72
N GLU A 129 5.83 -18.10 -13.54
CA GLU A 129 5.00 -19.26 -13.86
C GLU A 129 5.80 -20.41 -14.50
N ARG A 130 6.80 -20.08 -15.31
CA ARG A 130 7.66 -21.07 -15.96
C ARG A 130 8.75 -21.63 -15.05
N THR A 131 9.28 -20.81 -14.15
CA THR A 131 10.51 -21.15 -13.40
C THR A 131 10.30 -21.38 -11.91
N GLY A 132 9.24 -20.79 -11.31
CA GLY A 132 9.03 -20.71 -9.89
C GLY A 132 10.01 -19.77 -9.15
N ASP A 133 10.90 -19.09 -9.89
CA ASP A 133 11.96 -18.23 -9.35
C ASP A 133 11.41 -16.82 -9.04
N TRP A 134 10.99 -16.59 -7.81
CA TRP A 134 10.61 -15.27 -7.32
C TRP A 134 11.84 -14.48 -6.81
N GLU A 135 12.93 -15.16 -6.47
CA GLU A 135 14.12 -14.54 -5.88
C GLU A 135 14.78 -13.57 -6.85
N ALA A 136 14.74 -13.83 -8.15
CA ALA A 136 15.28 -12.93 -9.16
C ALA A 136 14.70 -11.50 -9.05
N MET A 137 13.39 -11.37 -8.80
CA MET A 137 12.75 -10.07 -8.57
C MET A 137 13.14 -9.49 -7.21
N ALA A 138 13.17 -10.31 -6.16
CA ALA A 138 13.57 -9.87 -4.83
C ALA A 138 14.99 -9.31 -4.80
N TRP A 139 15.93 -9.99 -5.46
CA TRP A 139 17.32 -9.53 -5.59
C TRP A 139 17.43 -8.26 -6.41
N TRP A 140 16.64 -8.12 -7.48
CA TRP A 140 16.63 -6.88 -8.25
C TRP A 140 16.16 -5.70 -7.38
N VAL A 141 15.08 -5.87 -6.61
CA VAL A 141 14.57 -4.85 -5.68
C VAL A 141 15.64 -4.51 -4.65
N HIS A 142 16.27 -5.52 -4.06
CA HIS A 142 17.34 -5.34 -3.06
C HIS A 142 18.51 -4.51 -3.61
N ASP A 143 18.93 -4.79 -4.83
CA ASP A 143 20.13 -4.17 -5.40
C ASP A 143 19.89 -2.75 -5.95
N HIS A 144 18.64 -2.39 -6.26
CA HIS A 144 18.35 -1.17 -7.03
C HIS A 144 17.40 -0.19 -6.34
N LEU A 145 16.68 -0.59 -5.29
CA LEU A 145 15.70 0.28 -4.63
C LEU A 145 16.06 0.58 -3.17
N PRO A 146 15.85 1.84 -2.72
CA PRO A 146 16.19 2.28 -1.35
C PRO A 146 15.04 1.99 -0.36
N TYR A 147 14.70 0.73 -0.13
CA TYR A 147 13.60 0.36 0.79
C TYR A 147 14.05 0.24 2.24
#